data_990cb733f0c357e985531539c407a773
#
_entry.id   990cb733f0c357e985531539c407a773
#
_cell.length_a   1.000
_cell.length_b   1.000
_cell.length_c   1.000
_cell.angle_alpha   90.00
_cell.angle_beta   90.00
_cell.angle_gamma   90.00
#
_symmetry.space_group_name_H-M   'P 1'
#
loop_
_entity.id
_entity.type
_entity.pdbx_description
1 polymer ?
#
loop_
_entity_poly.entity_id
_entity_poly.type
_entity_poly.pdbx_seq_one_letter_code
_entity_poly.pdbx_strand_id
1 'polypeptide(L)'
;RSLSGNIVFLPKSGTFVSSDFLLSDDGWKIMYNHPIRTPIQHPTYCNWNHNDISLFITGTDNYVNLDRKHMYDNSLWYFRSPAKYNIDLSLAYLGWIDFSQLFLSGDFSKLNDLELFPIIRISCNNLLDSMRYYSTMVFNNSITNIHFHIKLDEKLWMLSKNERHISKKDFIRCLADVDSFEILGDWTTGIETVGLDSVRIYKV
;
A
#
# COMPACT_ATOMS: atom_id res chain seq x y z
N ARG A 1 -34.23 21.07 5.21
CA ARG A 1 -33.97 19.84 4.43
C ARG A 1 -32.55 19.98 3.87
N SER A 2 -31.58 19.36 4.51
CA SER A 2 -30.20 19.27 4.00
C SER A 2 -30.17 18.10 3.01
N LEU A 3 -29.81 18.40 1.78
CA LEU A 3 -29.49 17.40 0.77
C LEU A 3 -28.09 16.87 1.11
N SER A 4 -28.00 15.69 1.70
CA SER A 4 -26.76 14.91 1.75
C SER A 4 -26.44 14.47 0.32
N GLY A 5 -25.59 15.22 -0.35
CA GLY A 5 -25.06 14.81 -1.65
C GLY A 5 -24.16 13.61 -1.44
N ASN A 6 -24.56 12.45 -1.95
CA ASN A 6 -23.67 11.34 -2.14
C ASN A 6 -22.53 11.82 -3.06
N ILE A 7 -21.33 11.96 -2.51
CA ILE A 7 -20.11 12.20 -3.30
C ILE A 7 -19.82 10.87 -4.01
N VAL A 8 -20.43 10.66 -5.16
CA VAL A 8 -20.01 9.63 -6.09
C VAL A 8 -18.67 10.14 -6.64
N PHE A 9 -17.57 9.53 -6.20
CA PHE A 9 -16.29 9.76 -6.83
C PHE A 9 -16.35 9.19 -8.25
N LEU A 10 -16.67 10.05 -9.21
CA LEU A 10 -16.45 9.70 -10.60
C LEU A 10 -14.96 9.40 -10.79
N PRO A 11 -14.60 8.31 -11.48
CA PRO A 11 -13.20 8.05 -11.78
C PRO A 11 -12.64 9.27 -12.52
N LYS A 12 -11.50 9.81 -12.03
CA LYS A 12 -10.80 10.87 -12.75
C LYS A 12 -10.48 10.35 -14.15
N SER A 13 -10.64 11.16 -15.16
CA SER A 13 -10.25 10.81 -16.54
C SER A 13 -8.80 10.32 -16.49
N GLY A 14 -8.54 9.10 -17.01
CA GLY A 14 -7.21 8.51 -16.96
C GLY A 14 -6.96 7.50 -15.84
N THR A 15 -7.97 7.12 -15.02
CA THR A 15 -7.85 6.04 -14.05
C THR A 15 -7.66 4.70 -14.76
N PHE A 16 -6.58 3.98 -14.46
CA PHE A 16 -6.29 2.64 -14.97
C PHE A 16 -6.95 1.56 -14.13
N VAL A 17 -6.84 1.68 -12.81
CA VAL A 17 -7.41 0.73 -11.84
C VAL A 17 -7.71 1.45 -10.52
N SER A 18 -8.77 1.01 -9.84
CA SER A 18 -9.15 1.53 -8.53
C SER A 18 -9.85 0.50 -7.66
N SER A 19 -9.77 0.71 -6.35
CA SER A 19 -10.55 0.04 -5.30
C SER A 19 -11.11 1.11 -4.37
N ASP A 20 -12.43 1.15 -4.22
CA ASP A 20 -13.15 2.09 -3.35
C ASP A 20 -13.75 1.42 -2.12
N PHE A 21 -13.68 0.10 -2.05
CA PHE A 21 -14.18 -0.74 -0.97
C PHE A 21 -15.67 -0.58 -0.61
N LEU A 22 -16.46 0.01 -1.51
CA LEU A 22 -17.88 0.32 -1.26
C LEU A 22 -18.75 -0.92 -1.02
N LEU A 23 -18.41 -2.05 -1.61
CA LEU A 23 -19.24 -3.26 -1.59
C LEU A 23 -18.54 -4.47 -0.94
N SER A 24 -17.21 -4.50 -0.90
CA SER A 24 -16.42 -5.64 -0.41
C SER A 24 -14.97 -5.24 -0.16
N ASP A 25 -14.13 -6.21 0.25
CA ASP A 25 -12.67 -6.08 0.27
C ASP A 25 -12.04 -6.02 -1.13
N ASP A 26 -12.87 -6.09 -2.17
CA ASP A 26 -12.48 -6.02 -3.57
C ASP A 26 -11.39 -7.06 -3.95
N GLY A 27 -11.27 -8.13 -3.16
CA GLY A 27 -10.31 -9.22 -3.35
C GLY A 27 -8.89 -8.94 -2.82
N TRP A 28 -8.69 -7.85 -2.08
CA TRP A 28 -7.42 -7.59 -1.40
C TRP A 28 -7.13 -8.68 -0.35
N LYS A 29 -5.85 -8.93 -0.10
CA LYS A 29 -5.35 -9.92 0.86
C LYS A 29 -4.35 -9.30 1.79
N ILE A 30 -4.18 -9.87 2.99
CA ILE A 30 -3.06 -9.56 3.87
C ILE A 30 -1.96 -10.58 3.64
N MET A 31 -0.76 -10.10 3.39
CA MET A 31 0.44 -10.90 3.17
C MET A 31 1.42 -10.70 4.31
N TYR A 32 1.80 -11.80 4.96
CA TYR A 32 2.91 -11.83 5.92
C TYR A 32 4.11 -12.49 5.24
N ASN A 33 5.20 -11.78 5.15
CA ASN A 33 6.47 -12.34 4.70
C ASN A 33 7.32 -12.71 5.90
N HIS A 34 7.40 -14.00 6.23
CA HIS A 34 8.37 -14.49 7.20
C HIS A 34 9.50 -15.22 6.46
N PRO A 35 10.80 -14.97 6.79
CA PRO A 35 11.92 -15.56 6.05
C PRO A 35 11.98 -17.09 6.06
N ILE A 36 11.26 -17.74 6.98
CA ILE A 36 11.28 -19.21 7.20
C ILE A 36 9.97 -19.88 6.79
N ARG A 37 8.93 -19.15 6.40
CA ARG A 37 7.61 -19.71 6.09
C ARG A 37 7.08 -19.20 4.76
N THR A 38 6.33 -20.06 4.07
CA THR A 38 5.51 -19.63 2.93
C THR A 38 4.62 -18.48 3.35
N PRO A 39 4.50 -17.39 2.54
CA PRO A 39 3.63 -16.29 2.87
C PRO A 39 2.21 -16.77 3.19
N ILE A 40 1.67 -16.35 4.32
CA ILE A 40 0.28 -16.67 4.69
C ILE A 40 -0.58 -15.51 4.20
N GLN A 41 -1.59 -15.83 3.39
CA GLN A 41 -2.60 -14.87 2.95
C GLN A 41 -3.78 -14.88 3.93
N HIS A 42 -4.14 -13.73 4.42
CA HIS A 42 -5.33 -13.55 5.24
C HIS A 42 -6.35 -12.67 4.49
N PRO A 43 -7.65 -12.97 4.62
CA PRO A 43 -8.66 -12.08 4.06
C PRO A 43 -8.64 -10.74 4.81
N THR A 44 -8.82 -9.67 4.06
CA THR A 44 -9.10 -8.34 4.64
C THR A 44 -10.58 -8.23 4.98
N TYR A 45 -10.91 -7.30 5.86
CA TYR A 45 -12.29 -7.09 6.31
C TYR A 45 -12.74 -5.68 5.98
N CYS A 46 -13.93 -5.54 5.42
CA CYS A 46 -14.59 -4.25 5.29
C CYS A 46 -15.22 -3.87 6.63
N ASN A 47 -14.89 -2.68 7.14
CA ASN A 47 -15.54 -2.11 8.31
C ASN A 47 -16.34 -0.88 7.92
N TRP A 48 -17.58 -0.83 8.41
CA TRP A 48 -18.41 0.35 8.31
C TRP A 48 -18.18 1.23 9.52
N ASN A 49 -17.63 2.42 9.30
CA ASN A 49 -17.62 3.44 10.35
C ASN A 49 -18.92 4.25 10.24
N HIS A 50 -19.81 4.15 11.24
CA HIS A 50 -21.13 4.79 11.22
C HIS A 50 -21.09 6.33 11.24
N ASN A 51 -19.92 6.93 11.51
CA ASN A 51 -19.78 8.38 11.64
C ASN A 51 -19.21 9.06 10.39
N ASP A 52 -18.49 8.33 9.53
CA ASP A 52 -17.97 8.81 8.26
C ASP A 52 -18.31 7.81 7.15
N ILE A 53 -18.75 8.31 6.01
CA ILE A 53 -19.18 7.50 4.85
C ILE A 53 -17.97 6.90 4.10
N SER A 54 -16.80 6.87 4.70
CA SER A 54 -15.63 6.20 4.11
C SER A 54 -15.66 4.72 4.40
N LEU A 55 -15.67 3.92 3.36
CA LEU A 55 -15.57 2.47 3.43
C LEU A 55 -14.12 2.09 3.19
N PHE A 56 -13.57 1.30 4.10
CA PHE A 56 -12.18 0.86 4.05
C PHE A 56 -12.07 -0.60 4.47
N ILE A 57 -10.99 -1.24 4.08
CA ILE A 57 -10.63 -2.57 4.55
C ILE A 57 -9.61 -2.46 5.68
N THR A 58 -9.55 -3.44 6.57
CA THR A 58 -8.61 -3.46 7.69
C THR A 58 -7.74 -4.71 7.67
N GLY A 59 -6.49 -4.52 8.07
CA GLY A 59 -5.58 -5.59 8.45
C GLY A 59 -5.18 -5.42 9.91
N THR A 60 -4.99 -6.54 10.62
CA THR A 60 -4.52 -6.54 12.00
C THR A 60 -3.31 -7.43 12.10
N ASP A 61 -2.23 -6.91 12.69
CA ASP A 61 -1.11 -7.73 13.12
C ASP A 61 -1.41 -8.26 14.53
N ASN A 62 -1.50 -9.59 14.65
CA ASN A 62 -1.70 -10.26 15.94
C ASN A 62 -0.39 -10.73 16.58
N TYR A 63 0.75 -10.43 15.98
CA TYR A 63 2.04 -10.88 16.45
C TYR A 63 2.83 -9.71 17.05
N VAL A 64 3.15 -9.83 18.36
CA VAL A 64 4.15 -8.97 19.01
C VAL A 64 5.51 -9.38 18.49
N ASN A 65 6.08 -8.63 17.59
CA ASN A 65 7.42 -8.86 17.08
C ASN A 65 8.43 -8.20 18.02
N LEU A 66 8.84 -8.93 19.08
CA LEU A 66 9.74 -8.43 20.13
C LEU A 66 11.17 -8.16 19.63
N ASP A 67 11.53 -8.58 18.43
CA ASP A 67 12.92 -8.61 17.93
C ASP A 67 13.15 -7.74 16.69
N ARG A 68 12.57 -6.51 16.68
CA ARG A 68 12.75 -5.57 15.56
C ARG A 68 14.18 -5.08 15.32
N LYS A 69 15.12 -5.35 16.19
CA LYS A 69 16.55 -5.02 15.94
C LYS A 69 17.13 -5.73 14.70
N HIS A 70 16.44 -6.72 14.18
CA HIS A 70 16.83 -7.50 12.99
C HIS A 70 15.70 -7.63 11.97
N MET A 71 14.79 -6.65 11.89
CA MET A 71 13.71 -6.65 10.90
C MET A 71 14.30 -6.44 9.50
N TYR A 72 14.58 -7.54 8.88
CA TYR A 72 14.63 -7.59 7.43
C TYR A 72 13.20 -7.36 6.91
N ASP A 73 13.09 -6.68 5.78
CA ASP A 73 11.89 -6.45 4.98
C ASP A 73 10.90 -7.65 4.88
N ASN A 74 11.39 -8.85 5.15
CA ASN A 74 10.65 -10.11 5.09
C ASN A 74 9.73 -10.39 6.30
N SER A 75 9.76 -9.60 7.35
CA SER A 75 8.89 -9.77 8.53
C SER A 75 7.68 -8.84 8.52
N LEU A 76 7.63 -7.87 7.59
CA LEU A 76 6.54 -6.91 7.49
C LEU A 76 5.31 -7.52 6.82
N TRP A 77 4.12 -7.05 7.21
CA TRP A 77 2.90 -7.41 6.52
C TRP A 77 2.42 -6.30 5.58
N TYR A 78 1.75 -6.69 4.51
CA TYR A 78 1.29 -5.82 3.45
C TYR A 78 -0.14 -6.14 3.04
N PHE A 79 -0.87 -5.13 2.59
CA PHE A 79 -2.06 -5.30 1.79
C PHE A 79 -1.65 -5.64 0.36
N ARG A 80 -1.97 -6.84 -0.11
CA ARG A 80 -1.71 -7.26 -1.50
C ARG A 80 -2.94 -7.06 -2.35
N SER A 81 -2.76 -6.41 -3.49
CA SER A 81 -3.82 -6.11 -4.44
C SER A 81 -4.41 -7.36 -5.09
N PRO A 82 -5.70 -7.30 -5.50
CA PRO A 82 -6.32 -8.32 -6.34
C PRO A 82 -5.74 -8.34 -7.75
N ALA A 83 -6.03 -9.42 -8.50
CA ALA A 83 -5.52 -9.64 -9.86
C ALA A 83 -5.87 -8.53 -10.87
N LYS A 84 -6.88 -7.70 -10.61
CA LYS A 84 -7.20 -6.55 -11.47
C LYS A 84 -6.10 -5.49 -11.52
N TYR A 85 -5.13 -5.51 -10.58
CA TYR A 85 -3.94 -4.66 -10.61
C TYR A 85 -2.77 -5.28 -11.39
N ASN A 86 -2.86 -6.58 -11.75
CA ASN A 86 -1.86 -7.29 -12.54
C ASN A 86 -2.12 -7.03 -14.03
N ILE A 87 -2.00 -5.79 -14.45
CA ILE A 87 -2.27 -5.32 -15.80
C ILE A 87 -1.09 -4.51 -16.33
N ASP A 88 -1.11 -4.19 -17.61
CA ASP A 88 -0.16 -3.23 -18.20
C ASP A 88 -0.44 -1.81 -17.67
N LEU A 89 0.41 -1.36 -16.78
CA LEU A 89 0.41 -0.01 -16.21
C LEU A 89 1.47 0.91 -16.86
N SER A 90 2.10 0.50 -17.97
CA SER A 90 3.16 1.31 -18.62
C SER A 90 2.68 2.70 -19.03
N LEU A 91 1.40 2.83 -19.39
CA LEU A 91 0.77 4.12 -19.72
C LEU A 91 0.55 5.00 -18.47
N ALA A 92 0.62 4.43 -17.26
CA ALA A 92 0.57 5.20 -16.02
C ALA A 92 1.93 5.82 -15.64
N TYR A 93 2.98 5.58 -16.43
CA TYR A 93 4.28 6.23 -16.23
C TYR A 93 4.14 7.76 -16.17
N LEU A 94 4.76 8.37 -15.17
CA LEU A 94 4.61 9.78 -14.74
C LEU A 94 3.21 10.14 -14.21
N GLY A 95 2.33 9.16 -14.04
CA GLY A 95 1.08 9.29 -13.31
C GLY A 95 1.25 9.10 -11.81
N TRP A 96 0.19 8.69 -11.14
CA TRP A 96 0.09 8.70 -9.68
C TRP A 96 -0.54 7.43 -9.13
N ILE A 97 -0.12 7.09 -7.92
CA ILE A 97 -0.80 6.15 -7.02
C ILE A 97 -1.34 6.96 -5.85
N ASP A 98 -2.66 6.91 -5.63
CA ASP A 98 -3.34 7.52 -4.50
C ASP A 98 -3.93 6.45 -3.60
N PHE A 99 -3.80 6.60 -2.30
CA PHE A 99 -4.52 5.81 -1.29
C PHE A 99 -4.50 6.52 0.06
N SER A 100 -5.40 6.12 0.95
CA SER A 100 -5.40 6.57 2.34
C SER A 100 -5.18 5.40 3.28
N GLN A 101 -4.45 5.63 4.36
CA GLN A 101 -4.31 4.69 5.47
C GLN A 101 -4.85 5.30 6.75
N LEU A 102 -5.58 4.47 7.52
CA LEU A 102 -6.15 4.81 8.81
C LEU A 102 -5.42 4.02 9.90
N PHE A 103 -4.94 4.70 10.92
CA PHE A 103 -4.26 4.11 12.06
C PHE A 103 -5.27 3.94 13.19
N LEU A 104 -5.86 2.73 13.29
CA LEU A 104 -7.03 2.47 14.13
C LEU A 104 -6.66 2.03 15.54
N SER A 105 -5.68 1.17 15.68
CA SER A 105 -5.14 0.74 16.98
C SER A 105 -3.67 0.37 16.85
N GLY A 106 -2.89 0.63 17.88
CA GLY A 106 -1.44 0.41 17.93
C GLY A 106 -0.70 1.58 18.56
N ASP A 107 0.58 1.42 18.82
CA ASP A 107 1.45 2.50 19.32
C ASP A 107 2.20 3.16 18.15
N PHE A 108 1.56 4.13 17.52
CA PHE A 108 2.12 4.88 16.39
C PHE A 108 3.01 6.07 16.82
N SER A 109 3.30 6.21 18.13
CA SER A 109 4.11 7.33 18.64
C SER A 109 5.57 7.31 18.16
N LYS A 110 6.05 6.15 17.71
CA LYS A 110 7.43 5.91 17.28
C LYS A 110 7.59 5.74 15.77
N LEU A 111 6.63 6.18 14.96
CA LEU A 111 6.71 6.06 13.50
C LEU A 111 7.97 6.70 12.92
N ASN A 112 8.46 7.79 13.52
CA ASN A 112 9.66 8.48 13.07
C ASN A 112 10.97 7.78 13.45
N ASP A 113 10.93 6.83 14.40
CA ASP A 113 12.08 6.06 14.85
C ASP A 113 12.25 4.77 14.03
N LEU A 114 11.29 4.47 13.15
CA LEU A 114 11.35 3.32 12.27
C LEU A 114 12.37 3.56 11.17
N GLU A 115 13.19 2.56 10.89
CA GLU A 115 13.97 2.52 9.67
C GLU A 115 13.05 2.68 8.46
N LEU A 116 13.58 3.23 7.37
CA LEU A 116 12.82 3.44 6.13
C LEU A 116 12.35 2.09 5.57
N PHE A 117 11.06 1.81 5.72
CA PHE A 117 10.43 0.63 5.11
C PHE A 117 9.77 1.01 3.78
N PRO A 118 9.75 0.09 2.80
CA PRO A 118 9.06 0.36 1.55
C PRO A 118 7.54 0.40 1.79
N ILE A 119 6.94 1.57 1.55
CA ILE A 119 5.49 1.78 1.65
C ILE A 119 4.75 1.06 0.54
N ILE A 120 5.35 1.00 -0.65
CA ILE A 120 4.83 0.24 -1.78
C ILE A 120 5.90 -0.70 -2.31
N ARG A 121 5.46 -1.91 -2.67
CA ARG A 121 6.23 -2.89 -3.43
C ARG A 121 5.46 -3.25 -4.70
N ILE A 122 6.16 -3.27 -5.83
CA ILE A 122 5.63 -3.74 -7.11
C ILE A 122 6.57 -4.84 -7.61
N SER A 123 6.04 -6.06 -7.74
CA SER A 123 6.75 -7.16 -8.38
C SER A 123 6.28 -7.31 -9.82
N CYS A 124 7.16 -7.76 -10.69
CA CYS A 124 6.92 -7.86 -12.12
C CYS A 124 7.46 -9.18 -12.67
N ASN A 125 6.75 -9.79 -13.62
CA ASN A 125 7.16 -11.07 -14.21
C ASN A 125 8.47 -10.94 -15.03
N ASN A 126 8.71 -9.78 -15.61
CA ASN A 126 9.85 -9.52 -16.49
C ASN A 126 11.09 -8.95 -15.79
N LEU A 127 11.05 -8.84 -14.46
CA LEU A 127 12.17 -8.40 -13.63
C LEU A 127 12.38 -9.41 -12.50
N LEU A 128 13.65 -9.81 -12.29
CA LEU A 128 14.01 -10.73 -11.18
C LEU A 128 14.01 -10.05 -9.80
N ASP A 129 13.60 -8.79 -9.75
CA ASP A 129 13.62 -7.95 -8.56
C ASP A 129 12.34 -7.12 -8.46
N SER A 130 11.94 -6.74 -7.25
CA SER A 130 10.79 -5.86 -7.04
C SER A 130 11.20 -4.40 -6.99
N MET A 131 10.31 -3.51 -7.44
CA MET A 131 10.43 -2.07 -7.24
C MET A 131 9.85 -1.69 -5.89
N ARG A 132 10.48 -0.73 -5.22
CA ARG A 132 10.09 -0.24 -3.90
C ARG A 132 10.04 1.27 -3.86
N TYR A 133 9.01 1.79 -3.20
CA TYR A 133 8.90 3.20 -2.87
C TYR A 133 9.05 3.40 -1.37
N TYR A 134 9.98 4.26 -0.96
CA TYR A 134 10.21 4.64 0.44
C TYR A 134 9.71 6.06 0.67
N SER A 135 8.94 6.27 1.74
CA SER A 135 8.51 7.63 2.10
C SER A 135 9.60 8.34 2.89
N THR A 136 9.75 9.62 2.59
CA THR A 136 10.52 10.56 3.40
C THR A 136 9.63 11.39 4.33
N MET A 137 8.36 10.99 4.50
CA MET A 137 7.41 11.73 5.34
C MET A 137 7.82 11.65 6.80
N VAL A 138 7.84 12.78 7.47
CA VAL A 138 7.94 12.87 8.93
C VAL A 138 6.51 12.80 9.48
N PHE A 139 6.25 11.82 10.32
CA PHE A 139 4.94 11.61 10.93
C PHE A 139 4.80 12.44 12.21
N ASN A 140 3.64 13.02 12.42
CA ASN A 140 3.30 13.69 13.67
C ASN A 140 2.62 12.68 14.61
N ASN A 141 2.95 12.70 15.90
CA ASN A 141 2.51 11.71 16.91
C ASN A 141 0.98 11.59 17.13
N SER A 142 0.18 12.41 16.43
CA SER A 142 -1.29 12.42 16.54
C SER A 142 -1.99 11.98 15.26
N ILE A 143 -1.29 11.27 14.36
CA ILE A 143 -1.85 10.95 13.05
C ILE A 143 -2.81 9.77 13.17
N THR A 144 -4.05 9.98 12.72
CA THR A 144 -5.09 8.94 12.60
C THR A 144 -5.38 8.56 11.16
N ASN A 145 -5.00 9.40 10.21
CA ASN A 145 -5.20 9.16 8.77
C ASN A 145 -4.07 9.84 7.97
N ILE A 146 -3.54 9.13 6.96
CA ILE A 146 -2.56 9.66 6.01
C ILE A 146 -3.07 9.39 4.60
N HIS A 147 -3.09 10.45 3.78
CA HIS A 147 -3.29 10.33 2.35
C HIS A 147 -1.94 10.31 1.63
N PHE A 148 -1.70 9.24 0.86
CA PHE A 148 -0.51 9.09 0.05
C PHE A 148 -0.81 9.45 -1.40
N HIS A 149 0.06 10.31 -1.95
CA HIS A 149 0.02 10.74 -3.34
C HIS A 149 1.41 10.52 -3.96
N ILE A 150 1.61 9.38 -4.59
CA ILE A 150 2.93 8.87 -4.98
C ILE A 150 3.07 8.87 -6.49
N LYS A 151 4.11 9.54 -6.98
CA LYS A 151 4.37 9.64 -8.41
C LYS A 151 5.04 8.38 -8.94
N LEU A 152 4.58 7.91 -10.09
CA LEU A 152 5.18 6.81 -10.86
C LEU A 152 6.35 7.34 -11.73
N ASP A 153 7.39 7.84 -11.06
CA ASP A 153 8.61 8.38 -11.66
C ASP A 153 9.81 7.56 -11.16
N GLU A 154 10.58 6.95 -12.05
CA GLU A 154 11.70 6.05 -11.74
C GLU A 154 12.70 6.63 -10.74
N LYS A 155 12.81 7.96 -10.67
CA LYS A 155 13.73 8.66 -9.75
C LYS A 155 13.37 8.51 -8.29
N LEU A 156 12.11 8.15 -8.00
CA LEU A 156 11.56 7.99 -6.65
C LEU A 156 11.55 6.53 -6.20
N TRP A 157 11.90 5.59 -7.10
CA TRP A 157 11.80 4.17 -6.86
C TRP A 157 13.14 3.48 -6.85
N MET A 158 13.27 2.45 -6.03
CA MET A 158 14.49 1.65 -5.86
C MET A 158 14.25 0.18 -6.19
N LEU A 159 15.31 -0.52 -6.56
CA LEU A 159 15.32 -1.97 -6.66
C LEU A 159 15.56 -2.59 -5.27
N SER A 160 14.83 -3.66 -4.97
CA SER A 160 14.90 -4.38 -3.71
C SER A 160 16.30 -4.91 -3.37
N LYS A 161 16.97 -5.47 -4.36
CA LYS A 161 18.24 -6.23 -4.17
C LYS A 161 19.43 -5.39 -3.74
N ASN A 162 19.51 -4.14 -4.16
CA ASN A 162 20.71 -3.30 -4.03
C ASN A 162 20.40 -1.86 -3.63
N GLU A 163 19.14 -1.56 -3.29
CA GLU A 163 18.71 -0.22 -2.88
C GLU A 163 19.16 0.90 -3.82
N ARG A 164 19.32 0.57 -5.09
CA ARG A 164 19.67 1.54 -6.13
C ARG A 164 18.45 1.98 -6.91
N HIS A 165 18.47 3.19 -7.43
CA HIS A 165 17.43 3.67 -8.32
C HIS A 165 17.28 2.75 -9.53
N ILE A 166 16.02 2.49 -9.89
CA ILE A 166 15.70 1.71 -11.08
C ILE A 166 15.93 2.55 -12.33
N SER A 167 16.40 1.94 -13.43
CA SER A 167 16.47 2.63 -14.70
C SER A 167 15.07 2.92 -15.26
N LYS A 168 14.91 4.02 -16.00
CA LYS A 168 13.64 4.33 -16.69
C LYS A 168 13.12 3.14 -17.52
N LYS A 169 14.02 2.48 -18.25
CA LYS A 169 13.68 1.32 -19.09
C LYS A 169 13.10 0.18 -18.25
N ASP A 170 13.76 -0.18 -17.15
CA ASP A 170 13.32 -1.29 -16.31
C ASP A 170 12.07 -0.92 -15.53
N PHE A 171 11.91 0.35 -15.12
CA PHE A 171 10.69 0.86 -14.49
C PHE A 171 9.48 0.69 -15.41
N ILE A 172 9.56 1.16 -16.66
CA ILE A 172 8.46 1.03 -17.63
C ILE A 172 8.20 -0.45 -17.97
N ARG A 173 9.24 -1.27 -18.11
CA ARG A 173 9.09 -2.72 -18.32
C ARG A 173 8.37 -3.39 -17.17
N CYS A 174 8.69 -3.02 -15.94
CA CYS A 174 8.01 -3.55 -14.78
C CYS A 174 6.53 -3.13 -14.77
N LEU A 175 6.22 -1.87 -15.02
CA LEU A 175 4.84 -1.41 -15.11
C LEU A 175 4.04 -2.11 -16.24
N ALA A 176 4.71 -2.55 -17.31
CA ALA A 176 4.06 -3.25 -18.43
C ALA A 176 3.63 -4.69 -18.07
N ASP A 177 4.16 -5.28 -17.00
CA ASP A 177 3.92 -6.68 -16.65
C ASP A 177 3.95 -6.89 -15.13
N VAL A 178 3.02 -6.21 -14.44
CA VAL A 178 2.88 -6.26 -12.99
C VAL A 178 2.35 -7.63 -12.55
N ASP A 179 3.08 -8.31 -11.65
CA ASP A 179 2.68 -9.54 -11.00
C ASP A 179 1.94 -9.28 -9.68
N SER A 180 2.45 -8.35 -8.88
CA SER A 180 1.79 -7.95 -7.63
C SER A 180 2.07 -6.50 -7.27
N PHE A 181 1.07 -5.89 -6.63
CA PHE A 181 1.14 -4.56 -6.05
C PHE A 181 0.77 -4.65 -4.58
N GLU A 182 1.65 -4.14 -3.70
CA GLU A 182 1.52 -4.29 -2.26
C GLU A 182 1.74 -2.96 -1.55
N ILE A 183 0.89 -2.68 -0.54
CA ILE A 183 0.93 -1.48 0.31
C ILE A 183 1.25 -1.91 1.73
N LEU A 184 2.22 -1.25 2.37
CA LEU A 184 2.64 -1.54 3.74
C LEU A 184 1.45 -1.44 4.71
N GLY A 185 1.29 -2.46 5.55
CA GLY A 185 0.33 -2.46 6.65
C GLY A 185 1.00 -2.42 8.03
N ASP A 186 2.24 -2.84 8.10
CA ASP A 186 3.04 -2.99 9.33
C ASP A 186 3.80 -1.69 9.67
N TRP A 187 3.25 -0.93 10.59
CA TRP A 187 3.78 0.37 10.99
C TRP A 187 4.36 0.42 12.40
N THR A 188 4.07 -0.59 13.24
CA THR A 188 4.52 -0.59 14.64
C THR A 188 5.22 -1.90 15.03
N THR A 189 5.85 -1.93 16.22
CA THR A 189 6.50 -3.15 16.74
C THR A 189 5.53 -4.05 17.50
N GLY A 190 4.30 -3.60 17.72
CA GLY A 190 3.30 -4.28 18.52
C GLY A 190 2.10 -4.70 17.69
N ILE A 191 1.09 -5.17 18.41
CA ILE A 191 -0.22 -5.44 17.79
C ILE A 191 -0.80 -4.14 17.28
N GLU A 192 -1.20 -4.13 16.02
CA GLU A 192 -1.79 -2.96 15.40
C GLU A 192 -2.94 -3.32 14.47
N THR A 193 -3.79 -2.33 14.20
CA THR A 193 -4.83 -2.41 13.16
C THR A 193 -4.72 -1.20 12.27
N VAL A 194 -4.52 -1.45 10.98
CA VAL A 194 -4.42 -0.42 9.95
C VAL A 194 -5.52 -0.59 8.94
N GLY A 195 -6.15 0.51 8.54
CA GLY A 195 -7.13 0.58 7.46
C GLY A 195 -6.48 0.99 6.15
N LEU A 196 -7.05 0.54 5.04
CA LEU A 196 -6.69 0.95 3.69
C LEU A 196 -7.94 1.41 2.95
N ASP A 197 -7.90 2.61 2.36
CA ASP A 197 -9.01 3.22 1.64
C ASP A 197 -8.58 3.79 0.29
N SER A 198 -9.51 3.73 -0.67
CA SER A 198 -9.51 4.49 -1.93
C SER A 198 -8.25 4.34 -2.79
N VAL A 199 -7.76 3.11 -3.00
CA VAL A 199 -6.56 2.87 -3.82
C VAL A 199 -6.86 3.16 -5.30
N ARG A 200 -6.04 4.02 -5.93
CA ARG A 200 -6.18 4.40 -7.33
C ARG A 200 -4.83 4.53 -8.02
N ILE A 201 -4.75 4.06 -9.26
CA ILE A 201 -3.63 4.32 -10.17
C ILE A 201 -4.17 5.05 -11.39
N TYR A 202 -3.62 6.22 -11.68
CA TYR A 202 -4.14 7.09 -12.74
C TYR A 202 -3.07 7.97 -13.37
N LYS A 203 -3.38 8.55 -14.52
CA LYS A 203 -2.61 9.58 -15.20
C LYS A 203 -3.50 10.82 -15.40
N VAL A 204 -2.95 11.97 -15.13
CA VAL A 204 -3.60 13.28 -15.38
C VAL A 204 -3.41 13.69 -16.83
#